data_f59f2fb71d6dde79734a2178e57af451
#
_entry.id   f59f2fb71d6dde79734a2178e57af451
#
_cell.length_a   1.000
_cell.length_b   1.000
_cell.length_c   1.000
_cell.angle_alpha   90.00
_cell.angle_beta   90.00
_cell.angle_gamma   90.00
#
_symmetry.space_group_name_H-M   'P 1'
#
loop_
_entity.id
_entity.type
_entity.pdbx_description
1 polymer ?
#
loop_
_entity_poly.entity_id
_entity_poly.type
_entity_poly.pdbx_seq_one_letter_code
_entity_poly.pdbx_strand_id
1 'polypeptide(L)'
;MVNFSLEGKVALVTGAAYGIGLAIAQAFAEAGAKIVYNCSRRETLERGAAAYKELGIDAKGYLCDVTDEESVKAMVADIEATVGTIDILVNNAGIIKRIPMEEMAADEFRRVIDVDLVGPFICSKAVIPGMKKKGHGKIINICSMMSELGRETVSAYAAAKGGLKMLTRNIASEYGEFNIQCNGIGPVSYTHLGAH
;
A
#
# COMPACT_ATOMS: atom_id res chain seq x y z
N MET A 1 1.72 -28.63 -10.71
CA MET A 1 2.56 -27.82 -9.81
C MET A 1 1.95 -26.43 -9.75
N VAL A 2 1.67 -25.88 -8.58
CA VAL A 2 1.14 -24.50 -8.47
C VAL A 2 2.25 -23.54 -8.88
N ASN A 3 1.95 -22.64 -9.81
CA ASN A 3 2.90 -21.63 -10.27
C ASN A 3 2.60 -20.31 -9.54
N PHE A 4 3.55 -19.83 -8.73
CA PHE A 4 3.48 -18.56 -8.04
C PHE A 4 4.24 -17.42 -8.75
N SER A 5 4.63 -17.63 -10.02
CA SER A 5 5.35 -16.63 -10.81
C SER A 5 4.51 -15.35 -11.00
N LEU A 6 5.17 -14.22 -10.82
CA LEU A 6 4.67 -12.89 -11.15
C LEU A 6 5.36 -12.31 -12.39
N GLU A 7 5.97 -13.16 -13.22
CA GLU A 7 6.67 -12.74 -14.43
C GLU A 7 5.77 -11.89 -15.34
N GLY A 8 6.30 -10.75 -15.79
CA GLY A 8 5.57 -9.79 -16.61
C GLY A 8 4.53 -8.95 -15.88
N LYS A 9 4.33 -9.14 -14.57
CA LYS A 9 3.42 -8.33 -13.76
C LYS A 9 4.09 -7.05 -13.28
N VAL A 10 3.32 -5.97 -13.23
CA VAL A 10 3.74 -4.69 -12.64
C VAL A 10 3.11 -4.56 -11.27
N ALA A 11 3.93 -4.40 -10.23
CA ALA A 11 3.50 -4.26 -8.85
C ALA A 11 3.86 -2.87 -8.31
N LEU A 12 2.86 -2.08 -7.93
CA LEU A 12 3.02 -0.83 -7.20
C LEU A 12 2.84 -1.10 -5.71
N VAL A 13 3.89 -0.85 -4.91
CA VAL A 13 3.85 -0.98 -3.45
C VAL A 13 4.05 0.39 -2.82
N THR A 14 3.01 0.93 -2.15
CA THR A 14 3.10 2.26 -1.56
C THR A 14 3.89 2.26 -0.25
N GLY A 15 4.73 3.30 -0.04
CA GLY A 15 5.54 3.42 1.18
C GLY A 15 6.59 2.32 1.34
N ALA A 16 7.16 1.81 0.24
CA ALA A 16 7.98 0.60 0.25
C ALA A 16 9.51 0.86 0.22
N ALA A 17 9.98 1.95 0.82
CA ALA A 17 11.42 2.20 0.95
C ALA A 17 12.10 1.38 2.08
N TYR A 18 11.32 0.78 2.97
CA TYR A 18 11.79 -0.01 4.12
C TYR A 18 10.66 -0.85 4.73
N GLY A 19 10.99 -1.69 5.71
CA GLY A 19 10.02 -2.44 6.51
C GLY A 19 9.17 -3.40 5.69
N ILE A 20 7.88 -3.51 6.05
CA ILE A 20 6.94 -4.46 5.43
C ILE A 20 6.82 -4.22 3.92
N GLY A 21 6.73 -2.96 3.49
CA GLY A 21 6.61 -2.63 2.07
C GLY A 21 7.81 -3.09 1.24
N LEU A 22 9.03 -2.87 1.74
CA LEU A 22 10.25 -3.33 1.07
C LEU A 22 10.30 -4.87 1.00
N ALA A 23 9.95 -5.56 2.09
CA ALA A 23 9.93 -7.02 2.12
C ALA A 23 8.90 -7.61 1.14
N ILE A 24 7.73 -7.01 1.01
CA ILE A 24 6.73 -7.40 0.01
C ILE A 24 7.26 -7.17 -1.40
N ALA A 25 7.85 -6.00 -1.67
CA ALA A 25 8.40 -5.67 -2.97
C ALA A 25 9.55 -6.62 -3.35
N GLN A 26 10.42 -6.97 -2.41
CA GLN A 26 11.48 -7.95 -2.60
C GLN A 26 10.91 -9.32 -2.98
N ALA A 27 9.95 -9.85 -2.23
CA ALA A 27 9.33 -11.13 -2.54
C ALA A 27 8.63 -11.15 -3.91
N PHE A 28 8.02 -10.02 -4.31
CA PHE A 28 7.43 -9.89 -5.64
C PHE A 28 8.47 -9.82 -6.75
N ALA A 29 9.60 -9.15 -6.52
CA ALA A 29 10.72 -9.13 -7.46
C ALA A 29 11.33 -10.52 -7.64
N GLU A 30 11.53 -11.28 -6.56
CA GLU A 30 11.99 -12.67 -6.58
C GLU A 30 11.02 -13.60 -7.35
N ALA A 31 9.73 -13.27 -7.33
CA ALA A 31 8.71 -13.97 -8.13
C ALA A 31 8.64 -13.48 -9.61
N GLY A 32 9.44 -12.49 -10.01
CA GLY A 32 9.55 -12.00 -11.38
C GLY A 32 8.74 -10.74 -11.70
N ALA A 33 8.14 -10.07 -10.71
CA ALA A 33 7.42 -8.83 -10.94
C ALA A 33 8.36 -7.64 -11.18
N LYS A 34 7.92 -6.70 -12.03
CA LYS A 34 8.51 -5.36 -12.13
C LYS A 34 8.02 -4.53 -10.94
N ILE A 35 8.96 -3.98 -10.18
CA ILE A 35 8.65 -3.25 -8.94
C ILE A 35 8.60 -1.76 -9.18
N VAL A 36 7.52 -1.16 -8.68
CA VAL A 36 7.36 0.28 -8.57
C VAL A 36 7.00 0.61 -7.12
N TYR A 37 7.59 1.67 -6.57
CA TYR A 37 7.29 2.11 -5.21
C TYR A 37 7.22 3.62 -5.12
N ASN A 38 6.59 4.15 -4.07
CA ASN A 38 6.60 5.58 -3.78
C ASN A 38 6.95 5.88 -2.33
N CYS A 39 7.37 7.11 -2.10
CA CYS A 39 7.56 7.71 -0.79
C CYS A 39 7.11 9.17 -0.83
N SER A 40 6.63 9.68 0.30
CA SER A 40 6.20 11.09 0.43
C SER A 40 7.37 12.06 0.68
N ARG A 41 8.58 11.57 0.96
CA ARG A 41 9.77 12.38 1.25
C ARG A 41 10.97 11.93 0.41
N ARG A 42 11.72 12.90 -0.10
CA ARG A 42 12.89 12.66 -0.96
C ARG A 42 13.96 11.81 -0.27
N GLU A 43 14.31 12.16 0.96
CA GLU A 43 15.28 11.38 1.75
C GLU A 43 14.90 9.90 1.88
N THR A 44 13.61 9.63 2.12
CA THR A 44 13.10 8.26 2.21
C THR A 44 13.14 7.55 0.88
N LEU A 45 12.87 8.27 -0.23
CA LEU A 45 12.96 7.74 -1.58
C LEU A 45 14.40 7.35 -1.94
N GLU A 46 15.37 8.21 -1.64
CA GLU A 46 16.79 7.96 -1.87
C GLU A 46 17.30 6.76 -1.06
N ARG A 47 16.89 6.66 0.22
CA ARG A 47 17.18 5.48 1.05
C ARG A 47 16.59 4.20 0.45
N GLY A 48 15.36 4.27 -0.06
CA GLY A 48 14.72 3.15 -0.75
C GLY A 48 15.49 2.74 -1.99
N ALA A 49 15.88 3.69 -2.82
CA ALA A 49 16.67 3.42 -4.04
C ALA A 49 18.00 2.71 -3.72
N ALA A 50 18.68 3.12 -2.65
CA ALA A 50 19.89 2.45 -2.18
C ALA A 50 19.61 1.00 -1.73
N ALA A 51 18.53 0.78 -0.95
CA ALA A 51 18.14 -0.55 -0.47
C ALA A 51 17.79 -1.50 -1.63
N TYR A 52 17.02 -1.06 -2.62
CA TYR A 52 16.71 -1.87 -3.81
C TYR A 52 17.97 -2.21 -4.61
N LYS A 53 18.90 -1.25 -4.75
CA LYS A 53 20.18 -1.48 -5.41
C LYS A 53 21.03 -2.53 -4.69
N GLU A 54 21.10 -2.47 -3.36
CA GLU A 54 21.82 -3.49 -2.54
C GLU A 54 21.20 -4.88 -2.69
N LEU A 55 19.87 -4.97 -2.84
CA LEU A 55 19.16 -6.22 -3.08
C LEU A 55 19.26 -6.71 -4.53
N GLY A 56 19.88 -5.93 -5.43
CA GLY A 56 19.94 -6.27 -6.86
C GLY A 56 18.60 -6.17 -7.59
N ILE A 57 17.64 -5.40 -7.05
CA ILE A 57 16.30 -5.24 -7.60
C ILE A 57 16.22 -3.96 -8.42
N ASP A 58 15.84 -4.08 -9.69
CA ASP A 58 15.50 -2.92 -10.53
C ASP A 58 14.09 -2.44 -10.19
N ALA A 59 14.00 -1.41 -9.35
CA ALA A 59 12.75 -0.82 -8.88
C ALA A 59 12.67 0.67 -9.23
N LYS A 60 11.55 1.09 -9.82
CA LYS A 60 11.31 2.50 -10.12
C LYS A 60 10.63 3.19 -8.95
N GLY A 61 11.29 4.19 -8.37
CA GLY A 61 10.78 4.96 -7.22
C GLY A 61 10.15 6.30 -7.64
N TYR A 62 9.08 6.70 -6.94
CA TYR A 62 8.37 7.97 -7.14
C TYR A 62 8.28 8.78 -5.86
N LEU A 63 8.52 10.09 -5.97
CA LEU A 63 8.20 11.04 -4.90
C LEU A 63 6.72 11.40 -5.03
N CYS A 64 5.88 10.83 -4.18
CA CYS A 64 4.43 11.01 -4.23
C CYS A 64 3.84 10.81 -2.82
N ASP A 65 3.06 11.79 -2.34
CA ASP A 65 2.22 11.61 -1.15
C ASP A 65 0.89 10.96 -1.57
N VAL A 66 0.55 9.82 -0.98
CA VAL A 66 -0.68 9.08 -1.31
C VAL A 66 -1.96 9.84 -0.98
N THR A 67 -1.88 10.91 -0.19
CA THR A 67 -2.99 11.78 0.16
C THR A 67 -3.25 12.88 -0.87
N ASP A 68 -2.33 13.08 -1.81
CA ASP A 68 -2.48 14.02 -2.93
C ASP A 68 -2.97 13.27 -4.18
N GLU A 69 -4.25 13.46 -4.49
CA GLU A 69 -4.92 12.75 -5.59
C GLU A 69 -4.29 13.06 -6.95
N GLU A 70 -3.90 14.31 -7.21
CA GLU A 70 -3.30 14.69 -8.50
C GLU A 70 -1.89 14.12 -8.64
N SER A 71 -1.11 14.11 -7.56
CA SER A 71 0.20 13.47 -7.52
C SER A 71 0.10 11.95 -7.78
N VAL A 72 -0.88 11.28 -7.18
CA VAL A 72 -1.13 9.85 -7.41
C VAL A 72 -1.57 9.58 -8.85
N LYS A 73 -2.46 10.37 -9.42
CA LYS A 73 -2.88 10.25 -10.83
C LYS A 73 -1.69 10.40 -11.78
N ALA A 74 -0.85 11.42 -11.56
CA ALA A 74 0.34 11.65 -12.38
C ALA A 74 1.33 10.48 -12.27
N MET A 75 1.56 9.96 -11.05
CA MET A 75 2.40 8.78 -10.83
C MET A 75 1.87 7.56 -11.58
N VAL A 76 0.58 7.24 -11.44
CA VAL A 76 -0.03 6.08 -12.11
C VAL A 76 0.06 6.23 -13.63
N ALA A 77 -0.22 7.41 -14.18
CA ALA A 77 -0.12 7.67 -15.62
C ALA A 77 1.32 7.45 -16.14
N ASP A 78 2.33 7.94 -15.43
CA ASP A 78 3.73 7.71 -15.80
C ASP A 78 4.14 6.23 -15.69
N ILE A 79 3.69 5.52 -14.67
CA ILE A 79 3.92 4.07 -14.53
C ILE A 79 3.32 3.35 -15.75
N GLU A 80 2.07 3.62 -16.09
CA GLU A 80 1.40 2.94 -17.21
C GLU A 80 2.06 3.24 -18.56
N ALA A 81 2.59 4.45 -18.74
CA ALA A 81 3.29 4.85 -19.96
C ALA A 81 4.70 4.26 -20.08
N THR A 82 5.42 4.06 -18.98
CA THR A 82 6.86 3.75 -19.01
C THR A 82 7.22 2.34 -18.51
N VAL A 83 6.38 1.73 -17.65
CA VAL A 83 6.63 0.40 -17.08
C VAL A 83 5.58 -0.61 -17.56
N GLY A 84 4.32 -0.19 -17.59
CA GLY A 84 3.17 -0.98 -18.00
C GLY A 84 1.98 -0.83 -17.07
N THR A 85 0.82 -1.33 -17.48
CA THR A 85 -0.41 -1.30 -16.67
C THR A 85 -0.20 -2.05 -15.35
N ILE A 86 -0.57 -1.43 -14.24
CA ILE A 86 -0.40 -1.98 -12.89
C ILE A 86 -1.30 -3.20 -12.72
N ASP A 87 -0.70 -4.34 -12.47
CA ASP A 87 -1.39 -5.62 -12.19
C ASP A 87 -1.71 -5.78 -10.70
N ILE A 88 -0.81 -5.28 -9.84
CA ILE A 88 -0.87 -5.45 -8.40
C ILE A 88 -0.64 -4.10 -7.73
N LEU A 89 -1.59 -3.68 -6.90
CA LEU A 89 -1.42 -2.56 -5.98
C LEU A 89 -1.34 -3.08 -4.55
N VAL A 90 -0.31 -2.70 -3.82
CA VAL A 90 -0.23 -2.91 -2.37
C VAL A 90 -0.31 -1.56 -1.67
N ASN A 91 -1.42 -1.28 -1.01
CA ASN A 91 -1.60 -0.13 -0.14
C ASN A 91 -0.93 -0.43 1.22
N ASN A 92 0.36 -0.11 1.29
CA ASN A 92 1.18 -0.33 2.49
C ASN A 92 1.55 0.98 3.20
N ALA A 93 1.57 2.12 2.51
CA ALA A 93 1.84 3.41 3.15
C ALA A 93 0.89 3.63 4.35
N GLY A 94 1.45 4.01 5.47
CA GLY A 94 0.67 4.22 6.69
C GLY A 94 1.50 4.85 7.80
N ILE A 95 0.81 5.46 8.74
CA ILE A 95 1.40 6.08 9.93
C ILE A 95 0.63 5.68 11.17
N ILE A 96 1.29 5.67 12.31
CA ILE A 96 0.65 5.46 13.60
C ILE A 96 1.03 6.59 14.55
N LYS A 97 0.03 7.12 15.26
CA LYS A 97 0.20 8.05 16.37
C LYS A 97 -0.34 7.38 17.63
N ARG A 98 0.50 7.37 18.67
CA ARG A 98 0.16 6.80 19.98
C ARG A 98 -0.06 7.93 20.95
N ILE A 99 -1.31 8.39 21.05
CA ILE A 99 -1.73 9.54 21.86
C ILE A 99 -3.03 9.16 22.57
N PRO A 100 -3.17 9.36 23.89
CA PRO A 100 -4.45 9.21 24.60
C PRO A 100 -5.56 9.98 23.87
N MET A 101 -6.77 9.43 23.84
CA MET A 101 -7.84 10.01 23.03
C MET A 101 -8.19 11.45 23.45
N GLU A 102 -8.17 11.73 24.73
CA GLU A 102 -8.45 13.06 25.31
C GLU A 102 -7.36 14.10 25.02
N GLU A 103 -6.14 13.64 24.67
CA GLU A 103 -5.01 14.52 24.35
C GLU A 103 -4.78 14.65 22.83
N MET A 104 -5.42 13.80 22.03
CA MET A 104 -5.20 13.77 20.58
C MET A 104 -5.86 14.98 19.90
N ALA A 105 -5.06 15.84 19.27
CA ALA A 105 -5.58 16.91 18.44
C ALA A 105 -6.37 16.35 17.24
N ALA A 106 -7.47 17.02 16.87
CA ALA A 106 -8.30 16.61 15.74
C ALA A 106 -7.51 16.54 14.42
N ASP A 107 -6.50 17.39 14.24
CA ASP A 107 -5.66 17.38 13.03
C ASP A 107 -4.71 16.19 13.00
N GLU A 108 -4.21 15.72 14.14
CA GLU A 108 -3.45 14.47 14.24
C GLU A 108 -4.32 13.27 13.88
N PHE A 109 -5.57 13.25 14.36
CA PHE A 109 -6.54 12.23 13.99
C PHE A 109 -6.80 12.24 12.48
N ARG A 110 -7.12 13.40 11.88
CA ARG A 110 -7.35 13.55 10.45
C ARG A 110 -6.15 13.08 9.64
N ARG A 111 -4.93 13.46 10.02
CA ARG A 111 -3.72 13.06 9.30
C ARG A 111 -3.55 11.53 9.23
N VAL A 112 -3.89 10.81 10.30
CA VAL A 112 -3.86 9.33 10.29
C VAL A 112 -4.94 8.78 9.36
N ILE A 113 -6.16 9.32 9.41
CA ILE A 113 -7.25 8.92 8.50
C ILE A 113 -6.86 9.19 7.03
N ASP A 114 -6.28 10.35 6.75
CA ASP A 114 -5.88 10.71 5.39
C ASP A 114 -4.84 9.72 4.83
N VAL A 115 -3.82 9.40 5.59
CA VAL A 115 -2.76 8.50 5.11
C VAL A 115 -3.23 7.05 5.05
N ASP A 116 -3.89 6.54 6.11
CA ASP A 116 -4.14 5.11 6.30
C ASP A 116 -5.48 4.62 5.72
N LEU A 117 -6.37 5.55 5.30
CA LEU A 117 -7.68 5.23 4.71
C LEU A 117 -7.91 5.96 3.40
N VAL A 118 -7.79 7.31 3.39
CA VAL A 118 -8.04 8.10 2.16
C VAL A 118 -6.96 7.83 1.11
N GLY A 119 -5.69 7.70 1.50
CA GLY A 119 -4.58 7.34 0.60
C GLY A 119 -4.83 6.01 -0.14
N PRO A 120 -5.12 4.89 0.55
CA PRO A 120 -5.54 3.64 -0.09
C PRO A 120 -6.73 3.77 -1.03
N PHE A 121 -7.73 4.60 -0.69
CA PHE A 121 -8.85 4.90 -1.59
C PHE A 121 -8.37 5.60 -2.86
N ILE A 122 -7.56 6.65 -2.74
CA ILE A 122 -7.03 7.41 -3.88
C ILE A 122 -6.18 6.51 -4.79
N CYS A 123 -5.26 5.73 -4.23
CA CYS A 123 -4.41 4.82 -5.00
C CYS A 123 -5.25 3.75 -5.71
N SER A 124 -6.22 3.15 -5.02
CA SER A 124 -7.11 2.14 -5.62
C SER A 124 -7.94 2.74 -6.76
N LYS A 125 -8.55 3.91 -6.53
CA LYS A 125 -9.30 4.67 -7.54
C LYS A 125 -8.46 4.93 -8.79
N ALA A 126 -7.18 5.26 -8.63
CA ALA A 126 -6.30 5.60 -9.74
C ALA A 126 -5.91 4.38 -10.60
N VAL A 127 -5.74 3.19 -10.03
CA VAL A 127 -5.31 1.98 -10.78
C VAL A 127 -6.48 1.18 -11.36
N ILE A 128 -7.68 1.29 -10.79
CA ILE A 128 -8.87 0.51 -11.22
C ILE A 128 -9.20 0.69 -12.70
N PRO A 129 -9.15 1.89 -13.31
CA PRO A 129 -9.44 2.04 -14.73
C PRO A 129 -8.53 1.20 -15.64
N GLY A 130 -7.21 1.18 -15.36
CA GLY A 130 -6.25 0.35 -16.07
C GLY A 130 -6.51 -1.15 -15.88
N MET A 131 -6.79 -1.57 -14.64
CA MET A 131 -7.14 -2.96 -14.31
C MET A 131 -8.44 -3.40 -15.01
N LYS A 132 -9.48 -2.55 -15.05
CA LYS A 132 -10.73 -2.82 -15.79
C LYS A 132 -10.45 -3.01 -17.28
N LYS A 133 -9.68 -2.12 -17.90
CA LYS A 133 -9.31 -2.24 -19.33
C LYS A 133 -8.53 -3.52 -19.61
N LYS A 134 -7.71 -3.97 -18.66
CA LYS A 134 -6.91 -5.21 -18.77
C LYS A 134 -7.73 -6.48 -18.46
N GLY A 135 -8.89 -6.34 -17.81
CA GLY A 135 -9.77 -7.46 -17.41
C GLY A 135 -9.25 -8.25 -16.20
N HIS A 136 -8.31 -7.72 -15.44
CA HIS A 136 -7.84 -8.30 -14.17
C HIS A 136 -7.04 -7.30 -13.35
N GLY A 137 -6.99 -7.52 -12.04
CA GLY A 137 -6.18 -6.76 -11.10
C GLY A 137 -6.19 -7.37 -9.70
N LYS A 138 -5.17 -7.02 -8.91
CA LYS A 138 -5.07 -7.41 -7.51
C LYS A 138 -4.80 -6.17 -6.66
N ILE A 139 -5.63 -5.93 -5.67
CA ILE A 139 -5.44 -4.88 -4.67
C ILE A 139 -5.25 -5.55 -3.32
N ILE A 140 -4.17 -5.21 -2.65
CA ILE A 140 -3.84 -5.74 -1.31
C ILE A 140 -3.73 -4.54 -0.37
N ASN A 141 -4.58 -4.52 0.64
CA ASN A 141 -4.57 -3.48 1.67
C ASN A 141 -3.87 -4.01 2.93
N ILE A 142 -2.83 -3.31 3.39
CA ILE A 142 -2.20 -3.63 4.67
C ILE A 142 -3.07 -3.05 5.80
N CYS A 143 -3.97 -3.88 6.25
CA CYS A 143 -4.84 -3.66 7.40
C CYS A 143 -4.05 -3.80 8.72
N SER A 144 -4.69 -4.21 9.78
CA SER A 144 -4.10 -4.49 11.09
C SER A 144 -5.04 -5.37 11.90
N MET A 145 -4.54 -6.01 12.94
CA MET A 145 -5.42 -6.54 13.97
C MET A 145 -6.28 -5.45 14.64
N MET A 146 -5.82 -4.19 14.58
CA MET A 146 -6.63 -3.03 15.01
C MET A 146 -7.82 -2.75 14.09
N SER A 147 -7.98 -3.46 12.98
CA SER A 147 -9.21 -3.44 12.19
C SER A 147 -10.39 -4.19 12.86
N GLU A 148 -10.09 -5.02 13.86
CA GLU A 148 -11.03 -5.83 14.63
C GLU A 148 -11.00 -5.50 16.13
N LEU A 149 -9.83 -5.13 16.64
CA LEU A 149 -9.58 -4.98 18.07
C LEU A 149 -9.36 -3.50 18.41
N GLY A 150 -9.77 -3.13 19.64
CA GLY A 150 -9.40 -1.85 20.24
C GLY A 150 -8.11 -1.96 21.04
N ARG A 151 -7.34 -0.89 21.08
CA ARG A 151 -6.19 -0.74 21.97
C ARG A 151 -6.10 0.72 22.42
N GLU A 152 -5.58 0.95 23.61
CA GLU A 152 -5.31 2.29 24.11
C GLU A 152 -4.34 3.08 23.20
N THR A 153 -4.48 4.38 23.18
CA THR A 153 -3.62 5.36 22.50
C THR A 153 -3.58 5.30 20.95
N VAL A 154 -4.35 4.41 20.31
CA VAL A 154 -4.33 4.24 18.84
C VAL A 154 -5.69 4.48 18.18
N SER A 155 -6.54 5.35 18.76
CA SER A 155 -7.91 5.59 18.30
C SER A 155 -8.00 5.94 16.81
N ALA A 156 -7.17 6.87 16.31
CA ALA A 156 -7.14 7.25 14.90
C ALA A 156 -6.70 6.09 13.99
N TYR A 157 -5.66 5.36 14.40
CA TYR A 157 -5.15 4.23 13.64
C TYR A 157 -6.17 3.08 13.58
N ALA A 158 -6.81 2.74 14.70
CA ALA A 158 -7.85 1.71 14.74
C ALA A 158 -9.05 2.10 13.86
N ALA A 159 -9.50 3.36 13.92
CA ALA A 159 -10.57 3.88 13.07
C ALA A 159 -10.19 3.78 11.58
N ALA A 160 -8.99 4.21 11.20
CA ALA A 160 -8.50 4.12 9.82
C ALA A 160 -8.42 2.68 9.32
N LYS A 161 -7.84 1.76 10.12
CA LYS A 161 -7.69 0.35 9.72
C LYS A 161 -9.03 -0.41 9.74
N GLY A 162 -9.98 -0.06 10.61
CA GLY A 162 -11.36 -0.53 10.55
C GLY A 162 -12.06 -0.07 9.26
N GLY A 163 -11.93 1.21 8.91
CA GLY A 163 -12.41 1.76 7.64
C GLY A 163 -11.76 1.09 6.43
N LEU A 164 -10.44 0.86 6.45
CA LEU A 164 -9.71 0.18 5.38
C LEU A 164 -10.18 -1.27 5.16
N LYS A 165 -10.50 -1.99 6.23
CA LYS A 165 -11.13 -3.31 6.15
C LYS A 165 -12.45 -3.26 5.38
N MET A 166 -13.33 -2.29 5.69
CA MET A 166 -14.59 -2.13 4.99
C MET A 166 -14.42 -1.66 3.55
N LEU A 167 -13.47 -0.75 3.30
CA LEU A 167 -13.10 -0.34 1.94
C LEU A 167 -12.64 -1.54 1.11
N THR A 168 -11.84 -2.44 1.68
CA THR A 168 -11.39 -3.68 1.03
C THR A 168 -12.58 -4.52 0.55
N ARG A 169 -13.56 -4.73 1.42
CA ARG A 169 -14.78 -5.49 1.08
C ARG A 169 -15.59 -4.81 0.00
N ASN A 170 -15.71 -3.48 0.09
CA ASN A 170 -16.48 -2.72 -0.89
C ASN A 170 -15.83 -2.77 -2.28
N ILE A 171 -14.51 -2.58 -2.38
CA ILE A 171 -13.79 -2.72 -3.65
C ILE A 171 -13.95 -4.13 -4.23
N ALA A 172 -13.84 -5.18 -3.40
CA ALA A 172 -14.01 -6.55 -3.85
C ALA A 172 -15.43 -6.80 -4.39
N SER A 173 -16.46 -6.26 -3.73
CA SER A 173 -17.86 -6.38 -4.16
C SER A 173 -18.14 -5.61 -5.45
N GLU A 174 -17.64 -4.36 -5.55
CA GLU A 174 -17.94 -3.46 -6.67
C GLU A 174 -17.19 -3.83 -7.96
N TYR A 175 -15.96 -4.36 -7.83
CA TYR A 175 -15.10 -4.60 -8.99
C TYR A 175 -14.83 -6.10 -9.26
N GLY A 176 -15.45 -7.01 -8.51
CA GLY A 176 -15.31 -8.44 -8.70
C GLY A 176 -15.71 -8.93 -10.10
N GLU A 177 -16.74 -8.34 -10.70
CA GLU A 177 -17.19 -8.64 -12.07
C GLU A 177 -16.12 -8.35 -13.14
N PHE A 178 -15.19 -7.42 -12.87
CA PHE A 178 -14.06 -7.10 -13.74
C PHE A 178 -12.83 -7.96 -13.48
N ASN A 179 -12.97 -9.05 -12.70
CA ASN A 179 -11.84 -9.90 -12.28
C ASN A 179 -10.77 -9.12 -11.48
N ILE A 180 -11.21 -8.12 -10.71
CA ILE A 180 -10.36 -7.39 -9.78
C ILE A 180 -10.63 -7.92 -8.37
N GLN A 181 -9.62 -8.51 -7.74
CA GLN A 181 -9.71 -8.99 -6.36
C GLN A 181 -9.08 -7.97 -5.41
N CYS A 182 -9.78 -7.69 -4.32
CA CYS A 182 -9.27 -6.85 -3.24
C CYS A 182 -9.25 -7.63 -1.93
N ASN A 183 -8.08 -7.74 -1.30
CA ASN A 183 -7.89 -8.47 -0.06
C ASN A 183 -7.14 -7.63 0.97
N GLY A 184 -7.41 -7.88 2.24
CA GLY A 184 -6.72 -7.25 3.38
C GLY A 184 -5.81 -8.23 4.09
N ILE A 185 -4.60 -7.79 4.43
CA ILE A 185 -3.69 -8.51 5.31
C ILE A 185 -3.70 -7.78 6.65
N GLY A 186 -3.93 -8.50 7.75
CA GLY A 186 -3.95 -7.96 9.11
C GLY A 186 -2.68 -8.31 9.90
N PRO A 187 -1.56 -7.59 9.73
CA PRO A 187 -0.36 -7.85 10.52
C PRO A 187 -0.64 -7.65 12.00
N VAL A 188 0.07 -8.42 12.82
CA VAL A 188 0.01 -8.32 14.27
C VAL A 188 1.43 -8.18 14.83
N SER A 189 1.55 -7.44 15.93
CA SER A 189 2.82 -7.34 16.65
C SER A 189 2.89 -8.46 17.70
N TYR A 190 3.84 -9.38 17.53
CA TYR A 190 4.17 -10.41 18.52
C TYR A 190 5.45 -10.05 19.25
N THR A 191 5.44 -10.10 20.57
CA THR A 191 6.61 -9.80 21.40
C THR A 191 7.68 -10.90 21.36
N HIS A 192 7.31 -12.11 20.96
CA HIS A 192 8.23 -13.27 20.94
C HIS A 192 8.64 -13.74 19.54
N LEU A 193 8.31 -13.00 18.49
CA LEU A 193 8.87 -13.21 17.14
C LEU A 193 10.12 -12.37 16.88
N GLY A 194 10.86 -12.03 17.94
CA GLY A 194 12.13 -11.32 17.78
C GLY A 194 11.99 -9.97 17.08
N ALA A 195 10.89 -9.27 17.27
CA ALA A 195 10.80 -7.84 16.93
C ALA A 195 11.73 -7.08 17.89
N HIS A 196 13.02 -7.20 17.66
CA HIS A 196 14.10 -6.50 18.32
C HIS A 196 14.50 -5.30 17.50
#